data_5d32fad0a664615c486e02f32061db3d
#
_entry.id   5d32fad0a664615c486e02f32061db3d
#
_cell.length_a   1.000
_cell.length_b   1.000
_cell.length_c   1.000
_cell.angle_alpha   90.00
_cell.angle_beta   90.00
_cell.angle_gamma   90.00
#
_symmetry.space_group_name_H-M   'P 1'
#
loop_
_entity.id
_entity.type
_entity.pdbx_description
1 polymer ?
#
loop_
_entity_poly.entity_id
_entity_poly.type
_entity_poly.pdbx_seq_one_letter_code
_entity_poly.pdbx_strand_id
1 'polypeptide(L)'
;MKTQTLVVVMTLLAAPLLAADNPGFEKLKLLVGEWTGKATDGVAVRTVYKLIAGGSALGEYLSHGDMVTIYHLNGNELMLTHYCAAQNQPRMKAAAFKDGDRALKFSFVDATNMPDMKAMHMHNLVFTFRDANHFTQQWTLYKDGKETQTVVIELERVK
;
A
#
# COMPACT_ATOMS: atom_id res chain seq x y z
N MET A 1 17.75 -44.85 -47.86
CA MET A 1 18.28 -43.76 -47.01
C MET A 1 17.14 -43.24 -46.12
N LYS A 2 17.21 -43.46 -44.83
CA LYS A 2 16.23 -42.98 -43.84
C LYS A 2 16.75 -41.66 -43.28
N THR A 3 16.07 -40.56 -43.62
CA THR A 3 16.37 -39.22 -43.08
C THR A 3 15.88 -39.13 -41.64
N GLN A 4 16.74 -38.99 -40.69
CA GLN A 4 16.39 -38.72 -39.27
C GLN A 4 16.23 -37.21 -39.13
N THR A 5 15.01 -36.77 -38.81
CA THR A 5 14.72 -35.37 -38.45
C THR A 5 15.10 -35.14 -36.98
N LEU A 6 16.09 -34.31 -36.73
CA LEU A 6 16.51 -33.90 -35.41
C LEU A 6 15.57 -32.79 -34.92
N VAL A 7 14.75 -33.10 -33.89
CA VAL A 7 13.89 -32.10 -33.23
C VAL A 7 14.71 -31.49 -32.09
N VAL A 8 15.12 -30.22 -32.25
CA VAL A 8 15.77 -29.44 -31.19
C VAL A 8 14.68 -28.82 -30.33
N VAL A 9 14.50 -29.34 -29.11
CA VAL A 9 13.62 -28.75 -28.11
C VAL A 9 14.39 -27.64 -27.41
N MET A 10 14.05 -26.40 -27.74
CA MET A 10 14.61 -25.20 -27.11
C MET A 10 13.83 -24.94 -25.79
N THR A 11 14.38 -25.38 -24.65
CA THR A 11 13.84 -25.05 -23.34
C THR A 11 14.13 -23.56 -23.02
N LEU A 12 13.11 -22.71 -23.10
CA LEU A 12 13.19 -21.35 -22.56
C LEU A 12 13.29 -21.45 -21.03
N LEU A 13 14.49 -21.25 -20.48
CA LEU A 13 14.69 -20.97 -19.07
C LEU A 13 14.15 -19.56 -18.81
N ALA A 14 12.92 -19.46 -18.27
CA ALA A 14 12.44 -18.21 -17.70
C ALA A 14 13.31 -17.87 -16.49
N ALA A 15 14.20 -16.90 -16.63
CA ALA A 15 14.91 -16.34 -15.49
C ALA A 15 13.87 -15.78 -14.49
N PRO A 16 13.99 -16.08 -13.18
CA PRO A 16 13.12 -15.43 -12.20
C PRO A 16 13.36 -13.93 -12.28
N LEU A 17 12.29 -13.18 -12.53
CA LEU A 17 12.30 -11.74 -12.38
C LEU A 17 12.54 -11.47 -10.89
N LEU A 18 13.80 -11.19 -10.51
CA LEU A 18 14.12 -10.74 -9.16
C LEU A 18 13.30 -9.48 -8.92
N ALA A 19 12.32 -9.55 -8.03
CA ALA A 19 11.60 -8.38 -7.57
C ALA A 19 12.66 -7.39 -7.04
N ALA A 20 12.69 -6.18 -7.60
CA ALA A 20 13.61 -5.16 -7.12
C ALA A 20 13.33 -4.92 -5.63
N ASP A 21 14.36 -5.00 -4.80
CA ASP A 21 14.27 -4.69 -3.37
C ASP A 21 13.89 -3.21 -3.22
N ASN A 22 12.61 -2.94 -2.96
CA ASN A 22 12.14 -1.60 -2.67
C ASN A 22 12.11 -1.43 -1.15
N PRO A 23 12.99 -0.57 -0.57
CA PRO A 23 13.09 -0.43 0.90
C PRO A 23 11.77 -0.03 1.56
N GLY A 24 10.93 0.77 0.88
CA GLY A 24 9.62 1.15 1.38
C GLY A 24 8.65 -0.04 1.45
N PHE A 25 8.67 -0.92 0.44
CA PHE A 25 7.84 -2.13 0.46
C PHE A 25 8.32 -3.12 1.52
N GLU A 26 9.63 -3.33 1.64
CA GLU A 26 10.19 -4.17 2.70
C GLU A 26 9.84 -3.62 4.08
N LYS A 27 9.87 -2.29 4.26
CA LYS A 27 9.43 -1.66 5.51
C LYS A 27 7.95 -1.93 5.82
N LEU A 28 7.06 -1.87 4.82
CA LEU A 28 5.65 -2.17 5.01
C LEU A 28 5.39 -3.65 5.32
N LYS A 29 6.18 -4.59 4.78
CA LYS A 29 6.07 -6.02 5.10
C LYS A 29 6.27 -6.30 6.59
N LEU A 30 7.05 -5.48 7.31
CA LEU A 30 7.22 -5.61 8.76
C LEU A 30 5.94 -5.33 9.55
N LEU A 31 4.94 -4.73 8.92
CA LEU A 31 3.64 -4.48 9.55
C LEU A 31 2.73 -5.71 9.58
N VAL A 32 3.07 -6.81 8.90
CA VAL A 32 2.26 -8.04 8.92
C VAL A 32 1.87 -8.41 10.35
N GLY A 33 0.56 -8.64 10.57
CA GLY A 33 -0.03 -8.91 11.87
C GLY A 33 -1.21 -7.98 12.17
N GLU A 34 -1.62 -7.98 13.43
CA GLU A 34 -2.75 -7.21 13.92
C GLU A 34 -2.28 -5.99 14.70
N TRP A 35 -3.03 -4.90 14.53
CA TRP A 35 -2.76 -3.62 15.15
C TRP A 35 -4.06 -3.02 15.68
N THR A 36 -3.97 -2.33 16.80
CA THR A 36 -5.09 -1.61 17.40
C THR A 36 -4.67 -0.20 17.74
N GLY A 37 -5.62 0.70 17.81
CA GLY A 37 -5.31 2.08 18.12
C GLY A 37 -6.52 2.99 18.10
N LYS A 38 -6.25 4.28 17.92
CA LYS A 38 -7.26 5.32 17.97
C LYS A 38 -6.98 6.38 16.91
N ALA A 39 -8.02 6.80 16.21
CA ALA A 39 -7.97 7.95 15.33
C ALA A 39 -8.18 9.27 16.11
N THR A 40 -7.78 10.38 15.49
CA THR A 40 -7.90 11.73 16.10
C THR A 40 -9.34 12.16 16.41
N ASP A 41 -10.33 11.56 15.75
CA ASP A 41 -11.75 11.73 16.07
C ASP A 41 -12.23 10.90 17.25
N GLY A 42 -11.32 10.15 17.90
CA GLY A 42 -11.60 9.30 19.06
C GLY A 42 -12.08 7.90 18.73
N VAL A 43 -12.27 7.57 17.46
CA VAL A 43 -12.74 6.25 17.03
C VAL A 43 -11.66 5.20 17.25
N ALA A 44 -12.04 4.08 17.88
CA ALA A 44 -11.17 2.92 18.00
C ALA A 44 -10.96 2.23 16.65
N VAL A 45 -9.73 1.92 16.33
CA VAL A 45 -9.33 1.32 15.06
C VAL A 45 -8.65 -0.02 15.31
N ARG A 46 -9.01 -1.01 14.52
CA ARG A 46 -8.26 -2.26 14.37
C ARG A 46 -7.90 -2.42 12.90
N THR A 47 -6.66 -2.75 12.63
CA THR A 47 -6.21 -3.05 11.28
C THR A 47 -5.39 -4.33 11.24
N VAL A 48 -5.48 -5.06 10.14
CA VAL A 48 -4.76 -6.31 9.92
C VAL A 48 -3.98 -6.20 8.62
N TYR A 49 -2.68 -6.42 8.69
CA TYR A 49 -1.81 -6.48 7.53
C TYR A 49 -1.50 -7.93 7.16
N LYS A 50 -1.68 -8.29 5.88
CA LYS A 50 -1.40 -9.64 5.36
C LYS A 50 -0.65 -9.56 4.04
N LEU A 51 0.38 -10.39 3.88
CA LEU A 51 0.95 -10.63 2.55
C LEU A 51 -0.05 -11.45 1.73
N ILE A 52 -0.28 -11.03 0.50
CA ILE A 52 -1.18 -11.64 -0.47
C ILE A 52 -0.48 -11.80 -1.81
N ALA A 53 -1.14 -12.44 -2.78
CA ALA A 53 -0.62 -12.62 -4.14
C ALA A 53 0.81 -13.21 -4.17
N GLY A 54 1.05 -14.28 -3.38
CA GLY A 54 2.39 -14.89 -3.32
C GLY A 54 3.47 -14.00 -2.72
N GLY A 55 3.10 -12.98 -1.91
CA GLY A 55 4.03 -12.04 -1.28
C GLY A 55 4.33 -10.79 -2.11
N SER A 56 3.74 -10.66 -3.31
CA SER A 56 3.94 -9.50 -4.20
C SER A 56 3.09 -8.29 -3.83
N ALA A 57 2.13 -8.45 -2.92
CA ALA A 57 1.30 -7.36 -2.41
C ALA A 57 1.06 -7.51 -0.90
N LEU A 58 0.80 -6.38 -0.25
CA LEU A 58 0.42 -6.32 1.15
C LEU A 58 -0.99 -5.72 1.23
N GLY A 59 -1.92 -6.47 1.83
CA GLY A 59 -3.28 -6.00 2.12
C GLY A 59 -3.36 -5.46 3.53
N GLU A 60 -3.92 -4.27 3.68
CA GLU A 60 -4.34 -3.67 4.94
C GLU A 60 -5.87 -3.70 5.01
N TYR A 61 -6.41 -4.30 6.06
CA TYR A 61 -7.84 -4.44 6.31
C TYR A 61 -8.22 -3.61 7.53
N LEU A 62 -8.86 -2.48 7.30
CA LEU A 62 -9.18 -1.49 8.31
C LEU A 62 -10.63 -1.64 8.77
N SER A 63 -10.85 -1.89 10.08
CA SER A 63 -12.20 -2.05 10.65
C SER A 63 -13.04 -0.77 10.60
N HIS A 64 -12.39 0.39 10.65
CA HIS A 64 -13.07 1.68 10.52
C HIS A 64 -13.51 1.90 9.07
N GLY A 65 -14.83 1.95 8.85
CA GLY A 65 -15.39 2.13 7.52
C GLY A 65 -15.30 0.92 6.58
N ASP A 66 -14.86 -0.26 7.09
CA ASP A 66 -14.71 -1.50 6.31
C ASP A 66 -13.89 -1.28 5.03
N MET A 67 -12.74 -0.62 5.19
CA MET A 67 -11.89 -0.21 4.09
C MET A 67 -10.70 -1.16 3.89
N VAL A 68 -10.21 -1.22 2.65
CA VAL A 68 -9.03 -2.01 2.30
C VAL A 68 -8.03 -1.15 1.55
N THR A 69 -6.75 -1.30 1.87
CA THR A 69 -5.65 -0.72 1.09
C THR A 69 -4.72 -1.83 0.62
N ILE A 70 -4.40 -1.84 -0.66
CA ILE A 70 -3.46 -2.79 -1.25
C ILE A 70 -2.20 -2.05 -1.66
N TYR A 71 -1.06 -2.44 -1.07
CA TYR A 71 0.27 -1.94 -1.39
C TYR A 71 0.98 -2.93 -2.31
N HIS A 72 1.59 -2.46 -3.38
CA HIS A 72 2.30 -3.30 -4.36
C HIS A 72 3.37 -2.51 -5.11
N LEU A 73 4.25 -3.20 -5.83
CA LEU A 73 5.21 -2.57 -6.72
C LEU A 73 4.64 -2.47 -8.16
N ASN A 74 4.95 -1.37 -8.83
CA ASN A 74 4.84 -1.17 -10.26
C ASN A 74 6.25 -0.89 -10.81
N GLY A 75 6.92 -1.93 -11.31
CA GLY A 75 8.36 -1.88 -11.50
C GLY A 75 9.06 -1.63 -10.16
N ASN A 76 9.81 -0.53 -10.04
CA ASN A 76 10.47 -0.12 -8.79
C ASN A 76 9.68 0.90 -7.97
N GLU A 77 8.50 1.30 -8.43
CA GLU A 77 7.66 2.28 -7.74
C GLU A 77 6.71 1.58 -6.76
N LEU A 78 6.77 1.97 -5.50
CA LEU A 78 5.81 1.51 -4.51
C LEU A 78 4.50 2.29 -4.67
N MET A 79 3.42 1.57 -4.88
CA MET A 79 2.07 2.07 -5.12
C MET A 79 1.11 1.56 -4.06
N LEU A 80 -0.01 2.26 -3.89
CA LEU A 80 -1.18 1.75 -3.19
C LEU A 80 -2.45 2.03 -3.99
N THR A 81 -3.47 1.19 -3.75
CA THR A 81 -4.87 1.46 -4.08
C THR A 81 -5.69 1.35 -2.80
N HIS A 82 -6.39 2.42 -2.46
CA HIS A 82 -7.25 2.48 -1.28
C HIS A 82 -8.71 2.34 -1.67
N TYR A 83 -9.38 1.30 -1.22
CA TYR A 83 -10.82 1.06 -1.41
C TYR A 83 -11.58 1.79 -0.30
N CYS A 84 -12.02 3.00 -0.61
CA CYS A 84 -12.53 3.97 0.35
C CYS A 84 -14.03 3.84 0.58
N ALA A 85 -14.49 4.11 1.81
CA ALA A 85 -15.91 4.24 2.13
C ALA A 85 -16.59 5.39 1.35
N ALA A 86 -15.83 6.31 0.77
CA ALA A 86 -16.33 7.33 -0.17
C ALA A 86 -16.69 6.74 -1.56
N GLN A 87 -16.64 5.40 -1.72
CA GLN A 87 -17.00 4.65 -2.92
C GLN A 87 -16.08 4.93 -4.13
N ASN A 88 -14.90 5.46 -3.91
CA ASN A 88 -13.86 5.61 -4.92
C ASN A 88 -12.58 4.87 -4.51
N GLN A 89 -11.66 4.71 -5.46
CA GLN A 89 -10.43 3.97 -5.25
C GLN A 89 -9.21 4.84 -5.63
N PRO A 90 -8.77 5.75 -4.72
CA PRO A 90 -7.56 6.53 -4.92
C PRO A 90 -6.34 5.62 -5.06
N ARG A 91 -5.50 5.94 -6.06
CA ARG A 91 -4.17 5.35 -6.20
C ARG A 91 -3.12 6.40 -5.84
N MET A 92 -2.13 5.97 -5.07
CA MET A 92 -1.06 6.84 -4.63
C MET A 92 0.28 6.18 -4.90
N LYS A 93 1.32 7.01 -5.05
CA LYS A 93 2.70 6.59 -5.24
C LYS A 93 3.55 7.06 -4.08
N ALA A 94 4.44 6.18 -3.61
CA ALA A 94 5.39 6.52 -2.57
C ALA A 94 6.48 7.46 -3.09
N ALA A 95 6.90 8.40 -2.27
CA ALA A 95 8.18 9.07 -2.42
C ALA A 95 9.34 8.09 -2.18
N ALA A 96 10.55 8.46 -2.63
CA ALA A 96 11.74 7.68 -2.34
C ALA A 96 11.89 7.48 -0.83
N PHE A 97 12.13 6.22 -0.43
CA PHE A 97 12.33 5.81 0.96
C PHE A 97 13.66 5.07 1.06
N LYS A 98 14.44 5.34 2.09
CA LYS A 98 15.75 4.74 2.35
C LYS A 98 15.75 4.08 3.71
N ASP A 99 16.67 3.14 3.91
CA ASP A 99 16.92 2.57 5.23
C ASP A 99 17.29 3.65 6.24
N GLY A 100 16.64 3.60 7.40
CA GLY A 100 16.76 4.61 8.44
C GLY A 100 15.74 5.74 8.38
N ASP A 101 15.02 5.90 7.26
CA ASP A 101 13.92 6.86 7.20
C ASP A 101 12.80 6.44 8.15
N ARG A 102 12.25 7.43 8.86
CA ARG A 102 11.12 7.22 9.78
C ARG A 102 9.77 7.46 9.15
N ALA A 103 9.71 8.13 7.99
CA ALA A 103 8.45 8.48 7.34
C ALA A 103 8.41 7.99 5.90
N LEU A 104 7.38 7.19 5.57
CA LEU A 104 7.06 6.76 4.22
C LEU A 104 5.82 7.54 3.76
N LYS A 105 5.97 8.31 2.68
CA LYS A 105 4.94 9.25 2.19
C LYS A 105 4.40 8.78 0.86
N PHE A 106 3.08 8.76 0.73
CA PHE A 106 2.36 8.51 -0.50
C PHE A 106 1.58 9.74 -0.93
N SER A 107 1.63 10.05 -2.23
CA SER A 107 0.89 11.15 -2.84
C SER A 107 -0.04 10.63 -3.93
N PHE A 108 -1.18 11.30 -4.09
CA PHE A 108 -2.21 10.98 -5.06
C PHE A 108 -1.65 10.96 -6.50
N VAL A 109 -2.08 9.96 -7.26
CA VAL A 109 -1.82 9.84 -8.70
C VAL A 109 -3.11 10.04 -9.47
N ASP A 110 -4.11 9.20 -9.17
CA ASP A 110 -5.44 9.21 -9.76
C ASP A 110 -6.43 8.40 -8.90
N ALA A 111 -7.66 8.29 -9.35
CA ALA A 111 -8.65 7.41 -8.72
C ALA A 111 -9.61 6.82 -9.75
N THR A 112 -10.09 5.61 -9.47
CA THR A 112 -11.25 5.05 -10.17
C THR A 112 -12.54 5.44 -9.45
N ASN A 113 -13.66 5.37 -10.17
CA ASN A 113 -15.00 5.73 -9.66
C ASN A 113 -15.05 7.12 -9.01
N MET A 114 -14.37 8.08 -9.60
CA MET A 114 -14.33 9.47 -9.19
C MET A 114 -14.72 10.34 -10.39
N PRO A 115 -15.85 11.09 -10.32
CA PRO A 115 -16.38 11.82 -11.47
C PRO A 115 -15.47 12.97 -11.92
N ASP A 116 -14.81 13.62 -10.98
CA ASP A 116 -13.82 14.69 -11.22
C ASP A 116 -12.92 14.89 -10.01
N MET A 117 -11.89 15.73 -10.14
CA MET A 117 -10.93 16.04 -9.09
C MET A 117 -11.47 16.84 -7.89
N LYS A 118 -12.72 17.32 -7.97
CA LYS A 118 -13.40 18.03 -6.87
C LYS A 118 -14.12 17.06 -5.93
N ALA A 119 -14.38 15.83 -6.41
CA ALA A 119 -14.99 14.80 -5.59
C ALA A 119 -14.12 14.51 -4.35
N MET A 120 -14.78 14.20 -3.26
CA MET A 120 -14.12 13.86 -2.00
C MET A 120 -13.30 12.57 -2.15
N HIS A 121 -12.01 12.60 -1.78
CA HIS A 121 -11.11 11.43 -1.85
C HIS A 121 -9.94 11.54 -0.88
N MET A 122 -9.38 10.39 -0.49
CA MET A 122 -8.08 10.36 0.20
C MET A 122 -6.98 10.75 -0.78
N HIS A 123 -6.15 11.73 -0.41
CA HIS A 123 -5.16 12.36 -1.30
C HIS A 123 -3.72 12.04 -0.92
N ASN A 124 -3.42 11.97 0.37
CA ASN A 124 -2.09 11.62 0.86
C ASN A 124 -2.19 10.62 2.00
N LEU A 125 -1.13 9.82 2.14
CA LEU A 125 -0.90 8.97 3.30
C LEU A 125 0.55 9.12 3.74
N VAL A 126 0.76 9.31 5.05
CA VAL A 126 2.08 9.30 5.65
C VAL A 126 2.11 8.26 6.76
N PHE A 127 3.01 7.28 6.64
CA PHE A 127 3.41 6.44 7.76
C PHE A 127 4.54 7.13 8.52
N THR A 128 4.48 7.11 9.86
CA THR A 128 5.60 7.47 10.71
C THR A 128 5.90 6.30 11.65
N PHE A 129 7.02 5.64 11.44
CA PHE A 129 7.47 4.49 12.21
C PHE A 129 8.21 4.95 13.47
N ARG A 130 7.71 4.61 14.64
CA ARG A 130 8.33 4.92 15.93
C ARG A 130 9.30 3.81 16.33
N ASP A 131 8.81 2.58 16.34
CA ASP A 131 9.56 1.36 16.64
C ASP A 131 8.87 0.14 15.98
N ALA A 132 9.25 -1.09 16.36
CA ALA A 132 8.70 -2.32 15.78
C ALA A 132 7.22 -2.56 16.15
N ASN A 133 6.71 -1.88 17.19
CA ASN A 133 5.38 -2.09 17.74
C ASN A 133 4.49 -0.85 17.68
N HIS A 134 5.01 0.29 17.21
CA HIS A 134 4.25 1.54 17.17
C HIS A 134 4.53 2.32 15.87
N PHE A 135 3.47 2.72 15.20
CA PHE A 135 3.53 3.65 14.08
C PHE A 135 2.26 4.49 14.00
N THR A 136 2.29 5.53 13.20
CA THR A 136 1.10 6.32 12.87
C THR A 136 0.83 6.27 11.38
N GLN A 137 -0.44 6.35 11.02
CA GLN A 137 -0.92 6.71 9.68
C GLN A 137 -1.55 8.09 9.75
N GLN A 138 -1.15 8.96 8.85
CA GLN A 138 -1.80 10.24 8.64
C GLN A 138 -2.42 10.27 7.25
N TRP A 139 -3.74 10.26 7.21
CA TRP A 139 -4.54 10.34 6.00
C TRP A 139 -5.04 11.77 5.78
N THR A 140 -4.86 12.29 4.57
CA THR A 140 -5.34 13.62 4.19
C THR A 140 -6.48 13.50 3.20
N LEU A 141 -7.64 14.06 3.54
CA LEU A 141 -8.84 14.08 2.72
C LEU A 141 -8.92 15.40 1.93
N TYR A 142 -9.19 15.29 0.65
CA TYR A 142 -9.44 16.43 -0.25
C TYR A 142 -10.89 16.44 -0.70
N LYS A 143 -11.42 17.67 -0.88
CA LYS A 143 -12.70 17.96 -1.51
C LYS A 143 -12.61 19.32 -2.17
N ASP A 144 -13.21 19.51 -3.33
CA ASP A 144 -13.17 20.75 -4.11
C ASP A 144 -11.73 21.24 -4.40
N GLY A 145 -10.81 20.28 -4.61
CA GLY A 145 -9.40 20.53 -4.89
C GLY A 145 -8.59 21.05 -3.69
N LYS A 146 -9.11 20.94 -2.47
CA LYS A 146 -8.47 21.43 -1.24
C LYS A 146 -8.46 20.36 -0.17
N GLU A 147 -7.44 20.41 0.68
CA GLU A 147 -7.43 19.67 1.93
C GLU A 147 -8.58 20.14 2.81
N THR A 148 -9.38 19.20 3.30
CA THR A 148 -10.52 19.46 4.19
C THR A 148 -10.38 18.84 5.54
N GLN A 149 -9.62 17.73 5.64
CA GLN A 149 -9.44 17.01 6.89
C GLN A 149 -8.15 16.21 6.86
N THR A 150 -7.51 16.12 8.00
CA THR A 150 -6.43 15.17 8.27
C THR A 150 -6.82 14.29 9.45
N VAL A 151 -6.75 12.97 9.24
CA VAL A 151 -6.99 11.96 10.28
C VAL A 151 -5.66 11.29 10.60
N VAL A 152 -5.25 11.32 11.85
CA VAL A 152 -4.09 10.57 12.34
C VAL A 152 -4.59 9.37 13.14
N ILE A 153 -4.06 8.20 12.82
CA ILE A 153 -4.34 6.94 13.52
C ILE A 153 -3.04 6.51 14.20
N GLU A 154 -3.04 6.45 15.51
CA GLU A 154 -1.93 5.89 16.29
C GLU A 154 -2.17 4.40 16.48
N LEU A 155 -1.21 3.57 16.08
CA LEU A 155 -1.34 2.12 16.04
C LEU A 155 -0.25 1.43 16.86
N GLU A 156 -0.68 0.47 17.67
CA GLU A 156 0.14 -0.42 18.47
C GLU A 156 -0.10 -1.87 18.05
N ARG A 157 0.96 -2.68 18.01
CA ARG A 157 0.90 -4.10 17.64
C ARG A 157 0.16 -4.90 18.71
N VAL A 158 -0.81 -5.70 18.30
CA VAL A 158 -1.47 -6.68 19.17
C VAL A 158 -0.47 -7.80 19.48
N LYS A 159 -0.29 -8.12 20.77
CA LYS A 159 0.61 -9.18 21.27
C LYS A 159 -0.04 -10.56 21.19
#